data_bf4278cee6f72b5ba01f9dd935e19168
#
_entry.id   bf4278cee6f72b5ba01f9dd935e19168
#
_cell.length_a   1.000
_cell.length_b   1.000
_cell.length_c   1.000
_cell.angle_alpha   90.00
_cell.angle_beta   90.00
_cell.angle_gamma   90.00
#
_symmetry.space_group_name_H-M   'P 1'
#
loop_
_entity.id
_entity.type
_entity.pdbx_description
1 polymer ?
#
loop_
_entity_poly.entity_id
_entity_poly.type
_entity_poly.pdbx_seq_one_letter_code
_entity_poly.pdbx_strand_id
1 'polypeptide(L)'
;MKHGILLFAAAGAIAFGQSGAPDLYAIQNATVHPGSGPEIANGTIVVRKGLIEAIGAGAPVPAGAWTIDGKGLHVYPGLIDALSRWGLPTVSEAPVTRPAGGGRRGGDETTANVQFQDDGGPEERPSNTSWIKAADLVQPNDATLEAARNAGYTTAIVFPATGIFAGQGSALNLTGGRAGDMVVSSGVGQYLSMATTRGFGSFPGSLMGAISYVRQVYLDAAHYKSAKAMYAQNARGLQRPAYDRALEGLLESPRALLPAGRKVEIERMIRFGKELKTPIILYGGAEAWRSAEALQAAGVPMLINLLWPEREREGDPDFLDSLRTLETREMAPSGPAALAKAGVRFAFYSGGVARPADIRKAVKKAVDAGLANEDALRAMTIDAARIYGVDDRLGSLENGKIANLFVTDGDWLAEKTAVKMVFVDGKKFEPTPLAAITPGRPE
;
A
#
# COMPACT_ATOMS: atom_id res chain seq x y z
N MET A 1 52.69 62.19 22.39
CA MET A 1 52.19 61.69 21.10
C MET A 1 51.63 60.30 21.30
N LYS A 2 50.30 60.18 21.43
CA LYS A 2 49.61 58.90 21.63
C LYS A 2 48.66 58.73 20.43
N HIS A 3 48.94 57.72 19.60
CA HIS A 3 48.08 57.38 18.47
C HIS A 3 47.08 56.30 18.92
N GLY A 4 45.82 56.66 18.97
CA GLY A 4 44.74 55.72 19.18
C GLY A 4 44.29 55.08 17.84
N ILE A 5 44.31 53.75 17.75
CA ILE A 5 43.76 53.00 16.62
C ILE A 5 42.33 52.63 16.97
N LEU A 6 41.38 53.17 16.22
CA LEU A 6 39.97 52.74 16.25
C LEU A 6 39.82 51.49 15.36
N LEU A 7 39.51 50.33 15.97
CA LEU A 7 39.05 49.14 15.25
C LEU A 7 37.55 49.24 15.03
N PHE A 8 37.11 49.37 13.78
CA PHE A 8 35.70 49.20 13.36
C PHE A 8 35.46 47.70 13.19
N ALA A 9 34.68 47.09 14.06
CA ALA A 9 34.13 45.75 13.90
C ALA A 9 32.86 45.81 13.04
N ALA A 10 32.95 45.43 11.78
CA ALA A 10 31.80 45.22 10.92
C ALA A 10 31.19 43.86 11.25
N ALA A 11 30.07 43.86 11.99
CA ALA A 11 29.26 42.66 12.19
C ALA A 11 28.47 42.39 10.91
N GLY A 12 28.95 41.50 10.07
CA GLY A 12 28.24 40.95 8.95
C GLY A 12 27.10 40.00 9.45
N ALA A 13 25.86 40.46 9.41
CA ALA A 13 24.71 39.60 9.61
C ALA A 13 24.62 38.62 8.42
N ILE A 14 25.03 37.37 8.62
CA ILE A 14 24.76 36.29 7.68
C ILE A 14 23.28 35.95 7.84
N ALA A 15 22.45 36.50 6.96
CA ALA A 15 21.08 36.06 6.80
C ALA A 15 21.11 34.65 6.20
N PHE A 16 20.97 33.62 7.05
CA PHE A 16 20.60 32.29 6.59
C PHE A 16 19.17 32.40 6.01
N GLY A 17 19.10 32.59 4.71
CA GLY A 17 17.85 32.41 3.97
C GLY A 17 17.45 30.96 4.10
N GLN A 18 16.49 30.66 4.97
CA GLN A 18 15.75 29.42 4.92
C GLN A 18 14.96 29.45 3.61
N SER A 19 15.46 28.80 2.57
CA SER A 19 14.68 28.43 1.39
C SER A 19 13.75 27.27 1.77
N GLY A 20 12.87 27.48 2.71
CA GLY A 20 11.77 26.57 3.01
C GLY A 20 10.77 26.64 1.86
N ALA A 21 10.32 25.49 1.36
CA ALA A 21 9.18 25.45 0.44
C ALA A 21 8.00 26.22 1.07
N PRO A 22 7.20 26.94 0.28
CA PRO A 22 6.05 27.67 0.81
C PRO A 22 5.11 26.76 1.58
N ASP A 23 4.64 27.23 2.75
CA ASP A 23 3.67 26.48 3.56
C ASP A 23 2.21 26.70 3.11
N LEU A 24 2.01 27.60 2.14
CA LEU A 24 0.70 28.03 1.68
C LEU A 24 0.65 28.10 0.15
N TYR A 25 -0.16 27.21 -0.42
CA TYR A 25 -0.42 27.15 -1.87
C TYR A 25 -1.91 27.36 -2.16
N ALA A 26 -2.21 27.93 -3.33
CA ALA A 26 -3.55 27.97 -3.88
C ALA A 26 -3.53 27.60 -5.37
N ILE A 27 -4.21 26.51 -5.73
CA ILE A 27 -4.45 26.13 -7.12
C ILE A 27 -5.81 26.68 -7.51
N GLN A 28 -5.88 27.55 -8.51
CA GLN A 28 -7.10 28.24 -8.93
C GLN A 28 -7.49 27.80 -10.37
N ASN A 29 -8.75 27.99 -10.71
CA ASN A 29 -9.29 27.78 -12.08
C ASN A 29 -9.14 26.33 -12.58
N ALA A 30 -8.92 25.35 -11.71
CA ALA A 30 -8.76 23.95 -12.10
C ALA A 30 -10.10 23.21 -12.14
N THR A 31 -10.14 22.12 -12.88
CA THR A 31 -11.19 21.12 -12.72
C THR A 31 -10.83 20.21 -11.55
N VAL A 32 -11.61 20.26 -10.48
CA VAL A 32 -11.29 19.52 -9.26
C VAL A 32 -12.22 18.32 -9.11
N HIS A 33 -11.62 17.14 -8.93
CA HIS A 33 -12.31 15.88 -8.67
C HIS A 33 -12.16 15.50 -7.19
N PRO A 34 -13.13 15.78 -6.31
CA PRO A 34 -12.94 15.59 -4.87
C PRO A 34 -12.76 14.12 -4.45
N GLY A 35 -13.21 13.16 -5.26
CA GLY A 35 -13.21 11.74 -4.92
C GLY A 35 -14.35 11.31 -3.99
N SER A 36 -14.98 12.24 -3.27
CA SER A 36 -16.11 12.00 -2.37
C SER A 36 -17.41 12.68 -2.83
N GLY A 37 -17.36 13.47 -3.92
CA GLY A 37 -18.48 14.24 -4.44
C GLY A 37 -18.31 14.57 -5.92
N PRO A 38 -19.24 15.39 -6.48
CA PRO A 38 -19.19 15.74 -7.88
C PRO A 38 -17.97 16.61 -8.22
N GLU A 39 -17.62 16.62 -9.49
CA GLU A 39 -16.58 17.47 -10.06
C GLU A 39 -16.90 18.97 -9.85
N ILE A 40 -15.89 19.76 -9.55
CA ILE A 40 -15.97 21.20 -9.36
C ILE A 40 -15.23 21.90 -10.52
N ALA A 41 -15.99 22.46 -11.46
CA ALA A 41 -15.44 23.26 -12.54
C ALA A 41 -14.92 24.60 -12.02
N ASN A 42 -13.78 25.08 -12.55
CA ASN A 42 -13.13 26.31 -12.11
C ASN A 42 -12.93 26.38 -10.58
N GLY A 43 -12.60 25.22 -10.00
CA GLY A 43 -12.38 25.09 -8.57
C GLY A 43 -11.09 25.73 -8.09
N THR A 44 -11.06 26.04 -6.81
CA THR A 44 -9.87 26.48 -6.07
C THR A 44 -9.61 25.52 -4.93
N ILE A 45 -8.35 25.13 -4.74
CA ILE A 45 -7.88 24.35 -3.59
C ILE A 45 -6.82 25.18 -2.87
N VAL A 46 -6.99 25.38 -1.58
CA VAL A 46 -6.00 26.04 -0.72
C VAL A 46 -5.36 25.00 0.19
N VAL A 47 -4.04 24.93 0.15
CA VAL A 47 -3.22 24.04 0.99
C VAL A 47 -2.42 24.89 1.96
N ARG A 48 -2.58 24.65 3.27
CA ARG A 48 -1.81 25.32 4.32
C ARG A 48 -1.24 24.32 5.31
N LYS A 49 0.06 24.37 5.52
CA LYS A 49 0.78 23.54 6.51
C LYS A 49 0.44 22.04 6.40
N GLY A 50 0.44 21.51 5.17
CA GLY A 50 0.17 20.11 4.91
C GLY A 50 -1.30 19.72 4.82
N LEU A 51 -2.25 20.60 5.13
CA LEU A 51 -3.68 20.30 5.11
C LEU A 51 -4.42 21.09 4.01
N ILE A 52 -5.54 20.54 3.56
CA ILE A 52 -6.50 21.24 2.70
C ILE A 52 -7.30 22.20 3.60
N GLU A 53 -7.07 23.52 3.43
CA GLU A 53 -7.77 24.54 4.19
C GLU A 53 -9.13 24.91 3.59
N ALA A 54 -9.19 24.97 2.26
CA ALA A 54 -10.42 25.27 1.54
C ALA A 54 -10.45 24.61 0.17
N ILE A 55 -11.64 24.20 -0.27
CA ILE A 55 -11.90 23.62 -1.59
C ILE A 55 -13.28 24.08 -2.06
N GLY A 56 -13.41 24.45 -3.34
CA GLY A 56 -14.69 24.83 -3.93
C GLY A 56 -14.57 25.81 -5.09
N ALA A 57 -15.68 26.04 -5.79
CA ALA A 57 -15.79 27.12 -6.77
C ALA A 57 -15.79 28.44 -6.00
N GLY A 58 -14.74 29.26 -6.22
CA GLY A 58 -14.62 30.54 -5.52
C GLY A 58 -14.17 30.45 -4.06
N ALA A 59 -13.52 29.38 -3.65
CA ALA A 59 -12.90 29.30 -2.32
C ALA A 59 -11.92 30.46 -2.12
N PRO A 60 -11.94 31.14 -0.93
CA PRO A 60 -11.12 32.32 -0.69
C PRO A 60 -9.63 31.96 -0.70
N VAL A 61 -8.84 32.74 -1.42
CA VAL A 61 -7.39 32.59 -1.45
C VAL A 61 -6.77 33.55 -0.42
N PRO A 62 -6.06 33.00 0.58
CA PRO A 62 -5.42 33.85 1.60
C PRO A 62 -4.30 34.72 1.02
N ALA A 63 -4.11 35.91 1.57
CA ALA A 63 -2.99 36.78 1.23
C ALA A 63 -1.65 36.05 1.48
N GLY A 64 -0.72 36.16 0.53
CA GLY A 64 0.60 35.53 0.62
C GLY A 64 0.63 34.05 0.16
N ALA A 65 -0.48 33.52 -0.35
CA ALA A 65 -0.48 32.21 -0.95
C ALA A 65 0.34 32.18 -2.26
N TRP A 66 1.13 31.13 -2.42
CA TRP A 66 1.76 30.83 -3.70
C TRP A 66 0.69 30.31 -4.65
N THR A 67 0.26 31.18 -5.59
CA THR A 67 -0.82 30.88 -6.52
C THR A 67 -0.32 30.11 -7.73
N ILE A 68 -1.05 29.06 -8.11
CA ILE A 68 -0.84 28.25 -9.29
C ILE A 68 -2.10 28.37 -10.17
N ASP A 69 -1.96 28.86 -11.42
CA ASP A 69 -3.06 28.85 -12.37
C ASP A 69 -3.28 27.43 -12.91
N GLY A 70 -4.41 26.85 -12.56
CA GLY A 70 -4.84 25.50 -12.93
C GLY A 70 -5.74 25.47 -14.17
N LYS A 71 -5.80 26.55 -14.96
CA LYS A 71 -6.64 26.57 -16.17
C LYS A 71 -6.28 25.45 -17.13
N GLY A 72 -7.25 24.58 -17.43
CA GLY A 72 -7.06 23.38 -18.27
C GLY A 72 -6.39 22.23 -17.53
N LEU A 73 -6.13 22.35 -16.24
CA LEU A 73 -5.60 21.27 -15.43
C LEU A 73 -6.71 20.59 -14.61
N HIS A 74 -6.50 19.32 -14.31
CA HIS A 74 -7.36 18.50 -13.50
C HIS A 74 -6.64 18.16 -12.18
N VAL A 75 -7.33 18.30 -11.05
CA VAL A 75 -6.80 18.01 -9.72
C VAL A 75 -7.56 16.81 -9.13
N TYR A 76 -6.82 15.80 -8.74
CA TYR A 76 -7.34 14.54 -8.18
C TYR A 76 -6.78 14.30 -6.78
N PRO A 77 -7.49 13.53 -5.91
CA PRO A 77 -6.90 13.01 -4.68
C PRO A 77 -5.69 12.15 -5.03
N GLY A 78 -4.66 12.23 -4.22
CA GLY A 78 -3.46 11.42 -4.42
C GLY A 78 -3.76 9.93 -4.43
N LEU A 79 -3.17 9.20 -5.38
CA LEU A 79 -3.37 7.77 -5.51
C LEU A 79 -2.77 7.03 -4.30
N ILE A 80 -3.44 5.96 -3.88
CA ILE A 80 -3.05 5.08 -2.77
C ILE A 80 -2.79 3.68 -3.33
N ASP A 81 -1.59 3.14 -3.16
CA ASP A 81 -1.35 1.72 -3.39
C ASP A 81 -1.80 0.92 -2.15
N ALA A 82 -2.85 0.13 -2.30
CA ALA A 82 -3.51 -0.51 -1.17
C ALA A 82 -2.75 -1.70 -0.57
N LEU A 83 -1.72 -2.21 -1.21
CA LEU A 83 -0.82 -3.24 -0.69
C LEU A 83 0.53 -3.13 -1.41
N SER A 84 1.48 -2.52 -0.76
CA SER A 84 2.75 -2.11 -1.36
C SER A 84 3.95 -2.54 -0.52
N ARG A 85 5.14 -2.35 -1.11
CA ARG A 85 6.42 -2.49 -0.43
C ARG A 85 7.32 -1.26 -0.62
N TRP A 86 6.80 -0.20 -1.23
CA TRP A 86 7.58 1.02 -1.47
C TRP A 86 8.07 1.63 -0.16
N GLY A 87 9.34 1.97 -0.12
CA GLY A 87 9.96 2.51 1.08
C GLY A 87 10.26 1.48 2.17
N LEU A 88 10.15 0.18 1.89
CA LEU A 88 10.60 -0.88 2.78
C LEU A 88 11.86 -1.56 2.21
N PRO A 89 12.70 -2.18 3.06
CA PRO A 89 13.84 -2.94 2.61
C PRO A 89 13.43 -4.01 1.59
N THR A 90 14.16 -4.09 0.48
CA THR A 90 14.07 -5.24 -0.41
C THR A 90 14.62 -6.44 0.36
N VAL A 91 13.80 -7.46 0.58
CA VAL A 91 14.30 -8.73 1.08
C VAL A 91 15.19 -9.30 -0.03
N SER A 92 16.51 -9.16 0.11
CA SER A 92 17.45 -9.82 -0.78
C SER A 92 17.26 -11.32 -0.58
N GLU A 93 16.75 -12.01 -1.59
CA GLU A 93 16.87 -13.47 -1.64
C GLU A 93 18.37 -13.76 -1.63
N ALA A 94 18.89 -14.28 -0.51
CA ALA A 94 20.27 -14.73 -0.47
C ALA A 94 20.43 -15.76 -1.61
N PRO A 95 21.45 -15.63 -2.48
CA PRO A 95 21.66 -16.58 -3.55
C PRO A 95 21.82 -17.95 -2.91
N VAL A 96 20.91 -18.87 -3.24
CA VAL A 96 21.02 -20.28 -2.84
C VAL A 96 22.26 -20.83 -3.52
N THR A 97 23.36 -20.95 -2.77
CA THR A 97 24.53 -21.71 -3.21
C THR A 97 24.09 -23.15 -3.31
N ARG A 98 23.73 -23.58 -4.53
CA ARG A 98 23.48 -24.98 -4.84
C ARG A 98 24.75 -25.78 -4.57
N PRO A 99 24.70 -26.86 -3.77
CA PRO A 99 25.77 -27.85 -3.82
C PRO A 99 25.78 -28.46 -5.24
N ALA A 100 26.92 -28.41 -5.89
CA ALA A 100 27.10 -29.05 -7.20
C ALA A 100 26.88 -30.56 -7.06
N GLY A 101 25.81 -31.08 -7.60
CA GLY A 101 25.57 -32.53 -7.67
C GLY A 101 24.11 -32.91 -7.88
N GLY A 102 23.72 -33.17 -9.13
CA GLY A 102 22.72 -34.21 -9.48
C GLY A 102 21.33 -33.78 -9.85
N GLY A 103 21.00 -33.85 -11.15
CA GLY A 103 19.71 -34.32 -11.63
C GLY A 103 18.66 -33.26 -12.01
N ARG A 104 18.60 -32.99 -13.32
CA ARG A 104 17.48 -32.30 -13.99
C ARG A 104 16.14 -32.98 -13.68
N ARG A 105 15.14 -32.19 -13.22
CA ARG A 105 13.74 -32.29 -13.65
C ARG A 105 13.06 -30.94 -13.42
N GLY A 106 12.43 -30.43 -14.48
CA GLY A 106 11.77 -29.16 -14.50
C GLY A 106 10.57 -29.08 -13.55
N GLY A 107 10.35 -27.91 -12.99
CA GLY A 107 9.24 -27.58 -12.11
C GLY A 107 9.42 -26.15 -11.63
N ASP A 108 8.54 -25.32 -12.07
CA ASP A 108 8.11 -23.98 -11.65
C ASP A 108 8.91 -23.33 -10.50
N GLU A 109 9.78 -22.38 -10.85
CA GLU A 109 10.63 -21.63 -9.91
C GLU A 109 10.00 -20.29 -9.55
N THR A 110 9.05 -20.29 -8.62
CA THR A 110 8.67 -19.08 -7.87
C THR A 110 8.38 -19.41 -6.41
N THR A 111 9.35 -20.00 -5.73
CA THR A 111 9.30 -20.09 -4.28
C THR A 111 10.55 -19.46 -3.68
N ALA A 112 10.41 -18.23 -3.20
CA ALA A 112 11.39 -17.59 -2.36
C ALA A 112 11.75 -18.53 -1.19
N ASN A 113 12.98 -19.01 -1.13
CA ASN A 113 13.54 -19.69 0.04
C ASN A 113 13.75 -18.65 1.14
N VAL A 114 12.73 -18.42 1.95
CA VAL A 114 12.89 -17.66 3.18
C VAL A 114 13.55 -18.61 4.19
N GLN A 115 14.85 -18.44 4.42
CA GLN A 115 15.49 -19.02 5.59
C GLN A 115 14.98 -18.29 6.81
N PHE A 116 14.15 -18.97 7.61
CA PHE A 116 13.80 -18.51 8.95
C PHE A 116 15.03 -18.72 9.82
N GLN A 117 15.66 -17.63 10.27
CA GLN A 117 16.57 -17.71 11.41
C GLN A 117 15.68 -18.04 12.63
N ASP A 118 15.83 -19.26 13.10
CA ASP A 118 15.25 -19.73 14.34
C ASP A 118 16.18 -19.24 15.47
N ASP A 119 15.89 -18.08 16.01
CA ASP A 119 16.60 -17.55 17.18
C ASP A 119 16.08 -18.16 18.50
N GLY A 120 15.54 -19.36 18.38
CA GLY A 120 15.27 -20.48 19.26
C GLY A 120 15.10 -20.24 20.75
N GLY A 121 13.98 -19.66 21.15
CA GLY A 121 13.46 -19.85 22.52
C GLY A 121 12.31 -20.87 22.53
N PRO A 122 12.06 -21.61 23.61
CA PRO A 122 11.00 -22.63 23.67
C PRO A 122 9.58 -22.10 23.51
N GLU A 123 9.40 -20.77 23.45
CA GLU A 123 8.12 -20.10 23.26
C GLU A 123 8.04 -19.37 21.91
N GLU A 124 9.06 -19.46 21.05
CA GLU A 124 9.07 -18.80 19.78
C GLU A 124 8.19 -19.53 18.77
N ARG A 125 7.27 -18.72 18.18
CA ARG A 125 6.37 -19.19 17.13
C ARG A 125 7.06 -19.04 15.78
N PRO A 126 7.45 -20.12 15.11
CA PRO A 126 8.17 -20.04 13.85
C PRO A 126 7.36 -19.23 12.81
N SER A 127 8.05 -18.48 11.96
CA SER A 127 7.40 -17.67 10.91
C SER A 127 6.38 -16.63 11.41
N ASN A 128 6.51 -16.19 12.67
CA ASN A 128 5.62 -15.22 13.26
C ASN A 128 6.40 -13.97 13.74
N THR A 129 6.20 -12.87 13.03
CA THR A 129 6.72 -11.55 13.34
C THR A 129 5.59 -10.51 13.48
N SER A 130 4.44 -10.94 14.02
CA SER A 130 3.20 -10.14 14.14
C SER A 130 3.36 -8.81 14.87
N TRP A 131 4.40 -8.66 15.70
CA TRP A 131 4.71 -7.42 16.43
C TRP A 131 5.47 -6.39 15.60
N ILE A 132 6.10 -6.80 14.47
CA ILE A 132 6.87 -5.88 13.63
C ILE A 132 5.89 -4.97 12.89
N LYS A 133 6.10 -3.66 13.00
CA LYS A 133 5.32 -2.65 12.28
C LYS A 133 6.11 -2.16 11.07
N ALA A 134 5.46 -2.06 9.92
CA ALA A 134 6.10 -1.55 8.71
C ALA A 134 6.68 -0.14 8.90
N ALA A 135 6.07 0.67 9.77
CA ALA A 135 6.55 2.00 10.15
C ALA A 135 7.99 2.00 10.67
N ASP A 136 8.40 0.92 11.36
CA ASP A 136 9.74 0.80 11.97
C ASP A 136 10.81 0.41 10.93
N LEU A 137 10.38 0.00 9.74
CA LEU A 137 11.24 -0.48 8.65
C LEU A 137 11.40 0.54 7.51
N VAL A 138 10.79 1.72 7.61
CA VAL A 138 10.74 2.71 6.53
C VAL A 138 12.12 3.17 6.11
N GLN A 139 12.39 3.15 4.80
CA GLN A 139 13.58 3.67 4.14
C GLN A 139 13.22 4.93 3.33
N PRO A 140 13.45 6.13 3.85
CA PRO A 140 13.00 7.38 3.21
C PRO A 140 13.70 7.70 1.88
N ASN A 141 14.85 7.09 1.64
CA ASN A 141 15.68 7.32 0.44
C ASN A 141 15.47 6.24 -0.65
N ASP A 142 14.41 5.44 -0.53
CA ASP A 142 14.08 4.46 -1.56
C ASP A 142 13.72 5.15 -2.88
N ALA A 143 14.41 4.81 -3.96
CA ALA A 143 14.18 5.36 -5.29
C ALA A 143 12.75 5.08 -5.82
N THR A 144 12.09 4.03 -5.32
CA THR A 144 10.71 3.70 -5.71
C THR A 144 9.73 4.78 -5.28
N LEU A 145 10.02 5.55 -4.22
CA LEU A 145 9.17 6.64 -3.71
C LEU A 145 9.04 7.77 -4.74
N GLU A 146 10.15 8.15 -5.39
CA GLU A 146 10.12 9.17 -6.44
C GLU A 146 9.37 8.67 -7.67
N ALA A 147 9.65 7.43 -8.11
CA ALA A 147 8.96 6.83 -9.24
C ALA A 147 7.44 6.74 -9.01
N ALA A 148 7.01 6.43 -7.81
CA ALA A 148 5.61 6.39 -7.41
C ALA A 148 4.97 7.79 -7.45
N ARG A 149 5.63 8.80 -6.87
CA ARG A 149 5.15 10.20 -6.94
C ARG A 149 4.99 10.66 -8.38
N ASN A 150 5.98 10.40 -9.24
CA ASN A 150 5.92 10.77 -10.67
C ASN A 150 4.72 10.12 -11.39
N ALA A 151 4.20 9.02 -10.88
CA ALA A 151 2.99 8.37 -11.38
C ALA A 151 1.68 8.87 -10.73
N GLY A 152 1.74 9.81 -9.77
CA GLY A 152 0.58 10.39 -9.07
C GLY A 152 0.26 9.74 -7.73
N TYR A 153 1.08 8.79 -7.25
CA TYR A 153 0.90 8.21 -5.93
C TYR A 153 1.42 9.13 -4.84
N THR A 154 0.63 9.29 -3.80
CA THR A 154 0.99 10.10 -2.64
C THR A 154 1.14 9.25 -1.38
N THR A 155 0.49 8.10 -1.38
CA THR A 155 0.39 7.21 -0.22
C THR A 155 0.58 5.75 -0.64
N ALA A 156 1.22 4.97 0.21
CA ALA A 156 1.27 3.51 0.10
C ALA A 156 0.90 2.86 1.43
N ILE A 157 0.10 1.81 1.36
CA ILE A 157 -0.13 0.94 2.51
C ILE A 157 0.89 -0.20 2.41
N VAL A 158 1.87 -0.17 3.28
CA VAL A 158 3.02 -1.06 3.22
C VAL A 158 2.99 -2.12 4.31
N PHE A 159 3.46 -3.32 3.99
CA PHE A 159 3.52 -4.45 4.91
C PHE A 159 4.88 -5.13 4.87
N PRO A 160 5.39 -5.61 6.02
CA PRO A 160 6.49 -6.56 6.03
C PRO A 160 6.10 -7.81 5.24
N ALA A 161 7.07 -8.55 4.70
CA ALA A 161 6.76 -9.67 3.80
C ALA A 161 7.30 -11.02 4.25
N THR A 162 8.01 -11.07 5.37
CA THR A 162 8.68 -12.29 5.84
C THR A 162 7.81 -13.05 6.83
N GLY A 163 7.63 -14.35 6.60
CA GLY A 163 6.89 -15.22 7.52
C GLY A 163 5.40 -15.40 7.16
N ILE A 164 4.72 -16.25 7.92
CA ILE A 164 3.26 -16.45 7.81
C ILE A 164 2.54 -15.26 8.42
N PHE A 165 2.91 -14.86 9.62
CA PHE A 165 2.52 -13.60 10.24
C PHE A 165 3.64 -12.60 9.99
N ALA A 166 3.59 -11.94 8.83
CA ALA A 166 4.71 -11.12 8.40
C ALA A 166 4.82 -9.77 9.16
N GLY A 167 3.76 -9.35 9.83
CA GLY A 167 3.75 -8.12 10.61
C GLY A 167 2.59 -7.18 10.28
N GLN A 168 2.59 -6.05 10.95
CA GLN A 168 1.53 -5.05 10.86
C GLN A 168 1.85 -4.01 9.79
N GLY A 169 0.85 -3.70 8.97
CA GLY A 169 0.96 -2.68 7.94
C GLY A 169 0.94 -1.25 8.48
N SER A 170 1.40 -0.33 7.66
CA SER A 170 1.39 1.10 7.94
C SER A 170 1.01 1.89 6.69
N ALA A 171 0.28 2.99 6.88
CA ALA A 171 0.01 3.96 5.83
C ALA A 171 1.14 4.98 5.81
N LEU A 172 1.82 5.12 4.68
CA LEU A 172 2.94 6.03 4.50
C LEU A 172 2.63 7.09 3.46
N ASN A 173 2.88 8.36 3.78
CA ASN A 173 3.01 9.42 2.79
C ASN A 173 4.36 9.31 2.10
N LEU A 174 4.37 9.40 0.76
CA LEU A 174 5.58 9.23 -0.05
C LEU A 174 6.42 10.52 -0.11
N THR A 175 6.60 11.20 1.04
CA THR A 175 7.34 12.47 1.09
C THR A 175 8.84 12.32 0.95
N GLY A 176 9.41 11.20 1.40
CA GLY A 176 10.86 11.09 1.66
C GLY A 176 11.27 11.91 2.91
N GLY A 177 12.56 12.07 3.12
CA GLY A 177 13.09 12.84 4.25
C GLY A 177 13.28 11.97 5.51
N ARG A 178 12.57 12.23 6.61
CA ARG A 178 12.65 11.41 7.82
C ARG A 178 11.57 10.35 7.85
N ALA A 179 11.92 9.13 8.23
CA ALA A 179 10.99 7.99 8.28
C ALA A 179 9.73 8.27 9.11
N GLY A 180 9.88 8.88 10.29
CA GLY A 180 8.76 9.20 11.17
C GLY A 180 7.76 10.19 10.57
N ASP A 181 8.23 11.14 9.74
CA ASP A 181 7.37 12.14 9.10
C ASP A 181 6.52 11.53 7.95
N MET A 182 6.91 10.36 7.46
CA MET A 182 6.17 9.65 6.41
C MET A 182 4.99 8.84 6.95
N VAL A 183 5.00 8.50 8.25
CA VAL A 183 3.99 7.61 8.83
C VAL A 183 2.71 8.36 9.13
N VAL A 184 1.65 8.06 8.40
CA VAL A 184 0.29 8.59 8.66
C VAL A 184 -0.41 7.74 9.72
N SER A 185 -0.33 6.42 9.60
CA SER A 185 -0.92 5.47 10.55
C SER A 185 -0.09 4.20 10.60
N SER A 186 0.10 3.64 11.79
CA SER A 186 0.74 2.33 11.94
C SER A 186 -0.25 1.31 12.48
N GLY A 187 0.01 0.01 12.24
CA GLY A 187 -0.85 -1.06 12.73
C GLY A 187 -2.21 -1.13 12.02
N VAL A 188 -2.26 -0.81 10.72
CA VAL A 188 -3.53 -0.81 9.95
C VAL A 188 -4.10 -2.22 9.67
N GLY A 189 -3.35 -3.28 9.94
CA GLY A 189 -3.77 -4.68 9.80
C GLY A 189 -2.57 -5.62 9.85
N GLN A 190 -2.84 -6.91 10.09
CA GLN A 190 -1.86 -7.99 10.10
C GLN A 190 -1.78 -8.63 8.72
N TYR A 191 -0.61 -8.65 8.10
CA TYR A 191 -0.42 -9.37 6.84
C TYR A 191 -0.16 -10.85 7.11
N LEU A 192 -0.97 -11.70 6.50
CA LEU A 192 -0.85 -13.15 6.54
C LEU A 192 -0.48 -13.70 5.17
N SER A 193 0.61 -14.44 5.10
CA SER A 193 1.02 -15.17 3.92
C SER A 193 0.69 -16.65 4.11
N MET A 194 0.17 -17.30 3.08
CA MET A 194 -0.02 -18.74 3.04
C MET A 194 1.09 -19.43 2.24
N ALA A 195 2.23 -18.75 2.10
CA ALA A 195 3.40 -19.32 1.45
C ALA A 195 3.91 -20.54 2.24
N THR A 196 4.23 -21.59 1.52
CA THR A 196 4.79 -22.82 2.08
C THR A 196 6.23 -22.98 1.62
N THR A 197 7.11 -23.32 2.55
CA THR A 197 8.49 -23.67 2.20
C THR A 197 8.56 -25.13 1.78
N ARG A 198 9.31 -25.43 0.70
CA ARG A 198 9.57 -26.80 0.27
C ARG A 198 10.95 -27.23 0.77
N GLY A 199 11.02 -28.39 1.41
CA GLY A 199 12.28 -28.95 1.89
C GLY A 199 12.05 -29.87 3.09
N PHE A 200 13.01 -30.76 3.36
CA PHE A 200 12.95 -31.62 4.54
C PHE A 200 13.14 -30.75 5.80
N GLY A 201 12.19 -30.83 6.72
CA GLY A 201 12.21 -30.01 7.96
C GLY A 201 11.68 -28.58 7.81
N SER A 202 11.17 -28.18 6.63
CA SER A 202 10.57 -26.85 6.45
C SER A 202 9.22 -26.73 7.16
N PHE A 203 8.95 -25.56 7.78
CA PHE A 203 7.68 -25.25 8.43
C PHE A 203 7.07 -23.97 7.83
N PRO A 204 5.77 -23.99 7.50
CA PRO A 204 4.89 -25.14 7.32
C PRO A 204 5.12 -25.76 5.94
N GLY A 205 5.31 -27.09 5.88
CA GLY A 205 5.54 -27.82 4.63
C GLY A 205 4.32 -27.94 3.71
N SER A 206 3.15 -27.43 4.11
CA SER A 206 1.92 -27.51 3.33
C SER A 206 0.94 -26.37 3.64
N LEU A 207 0.05 -26.06 2.70
CA LEU A 207 -1.03 -25.08 2.90
C LEU A 207 -1.94 -25.46 4.09
N MET A 208 -2.21 -26.77 4.28
CA MET A 208 -3.00 -27.25 5.42
C MET A 208 -2.28 -26.96 6.74
N GLY A 209 -0.95 -27.15 6.79
CA GLY A 209 -0.11 -26.79 7.93
C GLY A 209 -0.17 -25.28 8.21
N ALA A 210 -0.07 -24.43 7.17
CA ALA A 210 -0.18 -22.98 7.33
C ALA A 210 -1.53 -22.56 7.93
N ILE A 211 -2.64 -23.08 7.40
CA ILE A 211 -4.00 -22.80 7.89
C ILE A 211 -4.16 -23.27 9.34
N SER A 212 -3.68 -24.47 9.68
CA SER A 212 -3.75 -25.00 11.05
C SER A 212 -2.92 -24.17 12.01
N TYR A 213 -1.75 -23.72 11.59
CA TYR A 213 -0.88 -22.86 12.39
C TYR A 213 -1.52 -21.50 12.64
N VAL A 214 -2.05 -20.84 11.62
CA VAL A 214 -2.76 -19.56 11.80
C VAL A 214 -3.91 -19.72 12.77
N ARG A 215 -4.72 -20.79 12.63
CA ARG A 215 -5.82 -21.11 13.56
C ARG A 215 -5.33 -21.24 15.01
N GLN A 216 -4.23 -22.01 15.20
CA GLN A 216 -3.66 -22.21 16.52
C GLN A 216 -3.20 -20.90 17.15
N VAL A 217 -2.48 -20.06 16.42
CA VAL A 217 -2.01 -18.77 16.94
C VAL A 217 -3.18 -17.85 17.35
N TYR A 218 -4.29 -17.82 16.58
CA TYR A 218 -5.48 -17.06 16.98
C TYR A 218 -6.19 -17.63 18.21
N LEU A 219 -6.24 -18.94 18.36
CA LEU A 219 -6.76 -19.60 19.58
C LEU A 219 -5.90 -19.27 20.80
N ASP A 220 -4.58 -19.35 20.66
CA ASP A 220 -3.63 -18.98 21.70
C ASP A 220 -3.77 -17.50 22.09
N ALA A 221 -3.92 -16.59 21.11
CA ALA A 221 -4.15 -15.18 21.37
C ALA A 221 -5.45 -14.92 22.15
N ALA A 222 -6.52 -15.63 21.80
CA ALA A 222 -7.79 -15.55 22.51
C ALA A 222 -7.67 -16.06 23.96
N HIS A 223 -6.98 -17.19 24.17
CA HIS A 223 -6.69 -17.73 25.49
C HIS A 223 -5.83 -16.77 26.31
N TYR A 224 -4.74 -16.27 25.73
CA TYR A 224 -3.83 -15.30 26.37
C TYR A 224 -4.55 -14.03 26.80
N LYS A 225 -5.41 -13.47 25.94
CA LYS A 225 -6.24 -12.31 26.27
C LYS A 225 -7.16 -12.60 27.48
N SER A 226 -7.78 -13.77 27.48
CA SER A 226 -8.67 -14.18 28.59
C SER A 226 -7.91 -14.37 29.89
N ALA A 227 -6.74 -15.03 29.84
CA ALA A 227 -5.89 -15.25 31.02
C ALA A 227 -5.39 -13.92 31.62
N LYS A 228 -4.98 -12.96 30.76
CA LYS A 228 -4.61 -11.60 31.20
C LYS A 228 -5.77 -10.89 31.88
N ALA A 229 -6.98 -10.97 31.33
CA ALA A 229 -8.16 -10.35 31.90
C ALA A 229 -8.53 -10.95 33.26
N MET A 230 -8.51 -12.27 33.39
CA MET A 230 -8.75 -12.97 34.66
C MET A 230 -7.73 -12.59 35.72
N TYR A 231 -6.44 -12.58 35.40
CA TYR A 231 -5.37 -12.17 36.29
C TYR A 231 -5.52 -10.71 36.74
N ALA A 232 -5.87 -9.81 35.84
CA ALA A 232 -6.11 -8.39 36.14
C ALA A 232 -7.30 -8.17 37.09
N GLN A 233 -8.34 -9.01 36.99
CA GLN A 233 -9.50 -8.95 37.89
C GLN A 233 -9.19 -9.48 39.28
N ASN A 234 -8.51 -10.62 39.39
CA ASN A 234 -8.11 -11.23 40.65
C ASN A 234 -6.88 -12.12 40.50
N ALA A 235 -5.72 -11.63 40.91
CA ALA A 235 -4.47 -12.36 40.84
C ALA A 235 -4.34 -13.53 41.83
N ARG A 236 -5.25 -13.62 42.83
CA ARG A 236 -5.15 -14.61 43.90
C ARG A 236 -5.31 -16.04 43.39
N GLY A 237 -4.27 -16.85 43.54
CA GLY A 237 -4.27 -18.25 43.10
C GLY A 237 -4.06 -18.45 41.59
N LEU A 238 -3.81 -17.38 40.84
CA LEU A 238 -3.51 -17.45 39.41
C LEU A 238 -2.03 -17.17 39.14
N GLN A 239 -1.46 -17.89 38.17
CA GLN A 239 -0.15 -17.58 37.66
C GLN A 239 -0.28 -16.39 36.70
N ARG A 240 0.65 -15.41 36.79
CA ARG A 240 0.70 -14.28 35.86
C ARG A 240 1.05 -14.83 34.48
N PRO A 241 0.25 -14.52 33.41
CA PRO A 241 0.62 -14.88 32.04
C PRO A 241 1.96 -14.25 31.66
N ALA A 242 2.86 -15.07 31.10
CA ALA A 242 4.12 -14.57 30.56
C ALA A 242 3.84 -13.62 29.38
N TYR A 243 4.71 -12.63 29.20
CA TYR A 243 4.62 -11.75 28.05
C TYR A 243 4.99 -12.51 26.76
N ASP A 244 4.08 -12.50 25.79
CA ASP A 244 4.30 -13.08 24.46
C ASP A 244 4.12 -11.98 23.41
N ARG A 245 5.26 -11.52 22.86
CA ARG A 245 5.26 -10.42 21.86
C ARG A 245 4.46 -10.74 20.61
N ALA A 246 4.45 -12.01 20.19
CA ALA A 246 3.73 -12.43 18.99
C ALA A 246 2.22 -12.37 19.19
N LEU A 247 1.73 -12.78 20.36
CA LEU A 247 0.31 -12.72 20.69
C LEU A 247 -0.14 -11.27 20.95
N GLU A 248 0.69 -10.44 21.59
CA GLU A 248 0.39 -9.01 21.78
C GLU A 248 0.27 -8.31 20.41
N GLY A 249 1.25 -8.50 19.51
CA GLY A 249 1.21 -7.90 18.19
C GLY A 249 -0.01 -8.31 17.37
N LEU A 250 -0.46 -9.58 17.50
CA LEU A 250 -1.69 -10.04 16.87
C LEU A 250 -2.94 -9.38 17.47
N LEU A 251 -2.99 -9.27 18.81
CA LEU A 251 -4.13 -8.66 19.52
C LEU A 251 -4.26 -7.15 19.29
N GLU A 252 -3.16 -6.45 18.99
CA GLU A 252 -3.16 -5.03 18.62
C GLU A 252 -3.71 -4.79 17.20
N SER A 253 -3.65 -5.79 16.33
CA SER A 253 -4.05 -5.64 14.92
C SER A 253 -5.56 -5.58 14.77
N PRO A 254 -6.12 -4.54 14.12
CA PRO A 254 -7.57 -4.37 13.98
C PRO A 254 -8.20 -5.34 12.98
N ARG A 255 -7.41 -5.94 12.09
CA ARG A 255 -7.85 -6.83 11.00
C ARG A 255 -6.72 -7.69 10.45
N ALA A 256 -7.08 -8.75 9.72
CA ALA A 256 -6.13 -9.63 9.05
C ALA A 256 -6.28 -9.54 7.52
N LEU A 257 -5.16 -9.54 6.79
CA LEU A 257 -5.13 -9.65 5.33
C LEU A 257 -4.87 -11.11 4.96
N LEU A 258 -5.76 -11.70 4.15
CA LEU A 258 -5.69 -13.11 3.73
C LEU A 258 -5.60 -13.23 2.20
N PRO A 259 -4.72 -14.09 1.65
CA PRO A 259 -4.60 -14.29 0.21
C PRO A 259 -5.79 -15.06 -0.35
N ALA A 260 -6.35 -14.60 -1.46
CA ALA A 260 -7.50 -15.22 -2.11
C ALA A 260 -7.57 -14.81 -3.59
N GLY A 261 -6.95 -15.57 -4.48
CA GLY A 261 -6.98 -15.30 -5.93
C GLY A 261 -8.18 -15.93 -6.61
N ARG A 262 -8.45 -17.21 -6.34
CA ARG A 262 -9.48 -18.00 -7.00
C ARG A 262 -10.78 -18.02 -6.22
N LYS A 263 -11.91 -18.28 -6.90
CA LYS A 263 -13.24 -18.39 -6.27
C LYS A 263 -13.24 -19.27 -5.02
N VAL A 264 -12.68 -20.49 -5.13
CA VAL A 264 -12.61 -21.43 -4.01
C VAL A 264 -11.82 -20.86 -2.82
N GLU A 265 -10.76 -20.13 -3.09
CA GLU A 265 -9.96 -19.49 -2.05
C GLU A 265 -10.73 -18.35 -1.38
N ILE A 266 -11.39 -17.51 -2.17
CA ILE A 266 -12.23 -16.41 -1.66
C ILE A 266 -13.29 -16.96 -0.70
N GLU A 267 -14.06 -17.97 -1.12
CA GLU A 267 -15.11 -18.58 -0.29
C GLU A 267 -14.55 -19.25 0.98
N ARG A 268 -13.37 -19.88 0.88
CA ARG A 268 -12.69 -20.51 2.03
C ARG A 268 -12.18 -19.46 3.01
N MET A 269 -11.56 -18.38 2.51
CA MET A 269 -11.01 -17.33 3.37
C MET A 269 -12.12 -16.50 4.04
N ILE A 270 -13.28 -16.31 3.40
CA ILE A 270 -14.46 -15.72 4.05
C ILE A 270 -14.88 -16.58 5.26
N ARG A 271 -14.97 -17.91 5.09
CA ARG A 271 -15.30 -18.82 6.19
C ARG A 271 -14.23 -18.84 7.27
N PHE A 272 -12.96 -18.82 6.87
CA PHE A 272 -11.83 -18.81 7.78
C PHE A 272 -11.80 -17.52 8.61
N GLY A 273 -12.04 -16.35 8.02
CA GLY A 273 -12.15 -15.10 8.77
C GLY A 273 -13.25 -15.12 9.83
N LYS A 274 -14.41 -15.73 9.53
CA LYS A 274 -15.48 -15.94 10.52
C LYS A 274 -15.03 -16.85 11.66
N GLU A 275 -14.27 -17.90 11.36
CA GLU A 275 -13.70 -18.81 12.35
C GLU A 275 -12.68 -18.11 13.26
N LEU A 276 -11.82 -17.27 12.69
CA LEU A 276 -10.82 -16.50 13.43
C LEU A 276 -11.45 -15.37 14.29
N LYS A 277 -12.72 -15.05 14.07
CA LYS A 277 -13.46 -13.96 14.77
C LYS A 277 -12.76 -12.61 14.66
N THR A 278 -12.14 -12.36 13.52
CA THR A 278 -11.37 -11.14 13.23
C THR A 278 -11.88 -10.53 11.92
N PRO A 279 -12.01 -9.19 11.82
CA PRO A 279 -12.26 -8.54 10.52
C PRO A 279 -11.16 -8.90 9.53
N ILE A 280 -11.56 -9.22 8.29
CA ILE A 280 -10.60 -9.60 7.25
C ILE A 280 -10.67 -8.69 6.04
N ILE A 281 -9.55 -8.58 5.34
CA ILE A 281 -9.41 -8.05 4.00
C ILE A 281 -8.87 -9.20 3.15
N LEU A 282 -9.44 -9.45 1.98
CA LEU A 282 -8.88 -10.42 1.04
C LEU A 282 -8.01 -9.71 0.01
N TYR A 283 -6.92 -10.36 -0.43
CA TYR A 283 -6.06 -9.82 -1.48
C TYR A 283 -5.75 -10.85 -2.56
N GLY A 284 -5.64 -10.38 -3.82
CA GLY A 284 -5.43 -11.20 -5.02
C GLY A 284 -6.52 -10.98 -6.06
N GLY A 285 -7.65 -11.66 -5.93
CA GLY A 285 -8.88 -11.38 -6.64
C GLY A 285 -8.92 -11.70 -8.14
N ALA A 286 -8.06 -12.59 -8.66
CA ALA A 286 -8.07 -12.94 -10.09
C ALA A 286 -9.41 -13.54 -10.59
N GLU A 287 -10.17 -14.21 -9.71
CA GLU A 287 -11.53 -14.69 -10.01
C GLU A 287 -12.61 -13.97 -9.17
N ALA A 288 -12.38 -12.70 -8.77
CA ALA A 288 -13.33 -11.94 -7.95
C ALA A 288 -14.71 -11.79 -8.60
N TRP A 289 -14.75 -11.71 -9.93
CA TRP A 289 -16.00 -11.66 -10.70
C TRP A 289 -16.94 -12.84 -10.45
N ARG A 290 -16.41 -14.01 -10.05
CA ARG A 290 -17.21 -15.20 -9.69
C ARG A 290 -17.70 -15.20 -8.24
N SER A 291 -17.23 -14.26 -7.41
CA SER A 291 -17.45 -14.29 -5.95
C SER A 291 -18.03 -12.97 -5.42
N ALA A 292 -18.45 -12.07 -6.30
CA ALA A 292 -18.93 -10.75 -5.91
C ALA A 292 -20.09 -10.81 -4.92
N GLU A 293 -21.09 -11.67 -5.15
CA GLU A 293 -22.23 -11.87 -4.25
C GLU A 293 -21.80 -12.42 -2.88
N ALA A 294 -20.86 -13.38 -2.85
CA ALA A 294 -20.36 -13.96 -1.61
C ALA A 294 -19.59 -12.94 -0.77
N LEU A 295 -18.79 -12.09 -1.42
CA LEU A 295 -18.05 -11.00 -0.79
C LEU A 295 -19.01 -9.94 -0.22
N GLN A 296 -20.03 -9.55 -1.00
CA GLN A 296 -21.05 -8.61 -0.59
C GLN A 296 -21.83 -9.12 0.62
N ALA A 297 -22.34 -10.37 0.55
CA ALA A 297 -23.09 -11.00 1.64
C ALA A 297 -22.26 -11.15 2.93
N ALA A 298 -20.93 -11.29 2.80
CA ALA A 298 -20.02 -11.37 3.93
C ALA A 298 -19.55 -10.00 4.43
N GLY A 299 -19.75 -8.92 3.68
CA GLY A 299 -19.23 -7.58 3.99
C GLY A 299 -17.70 -7.51 3.95
N VAL A 300 -17.03 -8.39 3.18
CA VAL A 300 -15.57 -8.50 3.15
C VAL A 300 -15.01 -7.69 1.99
N PRO A 301 -14.13 -6.71 2.24
CA PRO A 301 -13.49 -5.94 1.19
C PRO A 301 -12.42 -6.78 0.46
N MET A 302 -12.14 -6.40 -0.80
CA MET A 302 -11.21 -7.09 -1.67
C MET A 302 -10.13 -6.17 -2.21
N LEU A 303 -8.87 -6.56 -2.11
CA LEU A 303 -7.76 -5.91 -2.82
C LEU A 303 -7.50 -6.67 -4.12
N ILE A 304 -7.59 -5.96 -5.23
CA ILE A 304 -7.41 -6.51 -6.58
C ILE A 304 -5.98 -6.27 -7.05
N ASN A 305 -5.32 -7.35 -7.42
CA ASN A 305 -3.99 -7.30 -7.99
C ASN A 305 -4.03 -6.75 -9.42
N LEU A 306 -3.26 -5.70 -9.68
CA LEU A 306 -3.13 -5.10 -11.01
C LEU A 306 -2.14 -5.83 -11.92
N LEU A 307 -1.42 -6.82 -11.41
CA LEU A 307 -0.69 -7.77 -12.25
C LEU A 307 -1.70 -8.79 -12.80
N TRP A 308 -2.33 -8.42 -13.93
CA TRP A 308 -3.32 -9.28 -14.57
C TRP A 308 -2.69 -10.59 -15.03
N PRO A 309 -3.43 -11.73 -14.97
CA PRO A 309 -2.93 -12.98 -15.51
C PRO A 309 -2.68 -12.88 -17.02
N GLU A 310 -1.45 -13.10 -17.44
CA GLU A 310 -1.04 -13.07 -18.84
C GLU A 310 -0.35 -14.40 -19.22
N ARG A 311 -0.23 -14.68 -20.51
CA ARG A 311 0.57 -15.82 -20.98
C ARG A 311 2.05 -15.47 -20.79
N GLU A 312 2.83 -16.40 -20.30
CA GLU A 312 4.28 -16.25 -20.23
C GLU A 312 4.86 -16.10 -21.64
N ARG A 313 5.66 -15.04 -21.85
CA ARG A 313 6.21 -14.70 -23.17
C ARG A 313 7.22 -15.73 -23.67
N GLU A 314 7.91 -16.41 -22.77
CA GLU A 314 8.98 -17.39 -23.03
C GLU A 314 8.51 -18.84 -22.80
N GLY A 315 7.20 -19.03 -22.61
CA GLY A 315 6.61 -20.36 -22.43
C GLY A 315 6.65 -21.22 -23.72
N ASP A 316 6.57 -22.53 -23.55
CA ASP A 316 6.47 -23.46 -24.67
C ASP A 316 5.29 -23.06 -25.59
N PRO A 317 5.51 -22.74 -26.88
CA PRO A 317 4.45 -22.34 -27.79
C PRO A 317 3.41 -23.44 -28.03
N ASP A 318 3.78 -24.70 -27.86
CA ASP A 318 2.90 -25.88 -28.03
C ASP A 318 2.14 -26.21 -26.74
N PHE A 319 2.43 -25.54 -25.61
CA PHE A 319 1.67 -25.73 -24.38
C PHE A 319 0.26 -25.19 -24.51
N LEU A 320 -0.73 -26.09 -24.38
CA LEU A 320 -2.14 -25.72 -24.39
C LEU A 320 -2.60 -25.33 -23.00
N ASP A 321 -2.95 -24.06 -22.83
CA ASP A 321 -3.57 -23.59 -21.59
C ASP A 321 -4.93 -24.25 -21.35
N SER A 322 -5.25 -24.53 -20.10
CA SER A 322 -6.57 -25.03 -19.73
C SER A 322 -7.66 -23.98 -20.03
N LEU A 323 -8.87 -24.41 -20.35
CA LEU A 323 -10.02 -23.50 -20.53
C LEU A 323 -10.17 -22.54 -19.34
N ARG A 324 -9.99 -23.02 -18.13
CA ARG A 324 -10.03 -22.19 -16.91
C ARG A 324 -8.97 -21.10 -16.92
N THR A 325 -7.75 -21.42 -17.35
CA THR A 325 -6.65 -20.43 -17.43
C THR A 325 -6.99 -19.34 -18.42
N LEU A 326 -7.50 -19.72 -19.61
CA LEU A 326 -7.92 -18.79 -20.65
C LEU A 326 -9.07 -17.91 -20.16
N GLU A 327 -10.10 -18.49 -19.56
CA GLU A 327 -11.23 -17.79 -18.99
C GLU A 327 -10.79 -16.80 -17.87
N THR A 328 -9.86 -17.23 -17.00
CA THR A 328 -9.35 -16.34 -15.94
C THR A 328 -8.59 -15.16 -16.53
N ARG A 329 -7.77 -15.36 -17.56
CA ARG A 329 -7.06 -14.27 -18.24
C ARG A 329 -8.02 -13.27 -18.88
N GLU A 330 -9.04 -13.76 -19.55
CA GLU A 330 -10.05 -12.93 -20.22
C GLU A 330 -10.90 -12.15 -19.23
N MET A 331 -11.36 -12.83 -18.18
CA MET A 331 -12.35 -12.29 -17.25
C MET A 331 -11.77 -11.54 -16.06
N ALA A 332 -10.50 -11.73 -15.69
CA ALA A 332 -9.92 -11.09 -14.50
C ALA A 332 -10.07 -9.54 -14.52
N PRO A 333 -9.83 -8.83 -15.64
CA PRO A 333 -10.04 -7.40 -15.71
C PRO A 333 -11.48 -6.93 -15.50
N SER A 334 -12.48 -7.79 -15.73
CA SER A 334 -13.90 -7.48 -15.47
C SER A 334 -14.30 -7.63 -14.00
N GLY A 335 -13.43 -8.24 -13.18
CA GLY A 335 -13.68 -8.48 -11.77
C GLY A 335 -14.03 -7.21 -10.99
N PRO A 336 -13.28 -6.10 -11.11
CA PRO A 336 -13.61 -4.83 -10.45
C PRO A 336 -15.00 -4.30 -10.79
N ALA A 337 -15.42 -4.38 -12.06
CA ALA A 337 -16.76 -3.97 -12.49
C ALA A 337 -17.86 -4.83 -11.83
N ALA A 338 -17.64 -6.13 -11.72
CA ALA A 338 -18.55 -7.04 -11.02
C ALA A 338 -18.65 -6.71 -9.52
N LEU A 339 -17.53 -6.40 -8.87
CA LEU A 339 -17.51 -5.98 -7.47
C LEU A 339 -18.24 -4.65 -7.27
N ALA A 340 -17.97 -3.65 -8.11
CA ALA A 340 -18.66 -2.36 -8.06
C ALA A 340 -20.17 -2.52 -8.20
N LYS A 341 -20.62 -3.30 -9.19
CA LYS A 341 -22.05 -3.61 -9.42
C LYS A 341 -22.70 -4.31 -8.23
N ALA A 342 -21.98 -5.18 -7.54
CA ALA A 342 -22.45 -5.87 -6.35
C ALA A 342 -22.39 -5.01 -5.07
N GLY A 343 -21.81 -3.81 -5.12
CA GLY A 343 -21.63 -2.95 -3.95
C GLY A 343 -20.52 -3.43 -2.99
N VAL A 344 -19.60 -4.27 -3.47
CA VAL A 344 -18.45 -4.70 -2.69
C VAL A 344 -17.40 -3.59 -2.68
N ARG A 345 -16.89 -3.24 -1.50
CA ARG A 345 -15.77 -2.30 -1.40
C ARG A 345 -14.49 -3.00 -1.84
N PHE A 346 -13.79 -2.40 -2.76
CA PHE A 346 -12.51 -2.91 -3.24
C PHE A 346 -11.50 -1.79 -3.45
N ALA A 347 -10.23 -2.15 -3.50
CA ALA A 347 -9.14 -1.25 -3.87
C ALA A 347 -8.14 -1.98 -4.76
N PHE A 348 -7.36 -1.23 -5.52
CA PHE A 348 -6.30 -1.78 -6.33
C PHE A 348 -4.96 -1.76 -5.58
N TYR A 349 -4.10 -2.72 -5.90
CA TYR A 349 -2.72 -2.72 -5.44
C TYR A 349 -1.76 -3.16 -6.55
N SER A 350 -0.54 -2.67 -6.48
CA SER A 350 0.49 -2.83 -7.53
C SER A 350 0.90 -4.29 -7.77
N GLY A 351 0.99 -5.11 -6.72
CA GLY A 351 1.11 -6.57 -6.76
C GLY A 351 2.20 -7.16 -7.65
N GLY A 352 3.32 -6.45 -7.81
CA GLY A 352 4.43 -6.88 -8.67
C GLY A 352 4.48 -6.21 -10.04
N VAL A 353 3.61 -5.23 -10.33
CA VAL A 353 3.79 -4.34 -11.48
C VAL A 353 5.14 -3.63 -11.34
N ALA A 354 6.05 -3.88 -12.29
CA ALA A 354 7.46 -3.50 -12.16
C ALA A 354 7.70 -1.99 -12.05
N ARG A 355 6.86 -1.18 -12.71
CA ARG A 355 7.00 0.28 -12.72
C ARG A 355 5.70 0.96 -12.28
N PRO A 356 5.73 1.90 -11.34
CA PRO A 356 4.54 2.64 -10.92
C PRO A 356 3.78 3.32 -12.08
N ALA A 357 4.48 3.77 -13.11
CA ALA A 357 3.88 4.36 -14.32
C ALA A 357 2.99 3.39 -15.11
N ASP A 358 3.23 2.07 -15.03
CA ASP A 358 2.43 1.07 -15.74
C ASP A 358 1.14 0.70 -14.99
N ILE A 359 1.01 1.10 -13.73
CA ILE A 359 -0.17 0.80 -12.91
C ILE A 359 -1.42 1.45 -13.51
N ARG A 360 -1.33 2.71 -14.00
CA ARG A 360 -2.47 3.37 -14.67
C ARG A 360 -2.95 2.59 -15.90
N LYS A 361 -2.04 2.00 -16.68
CA LYS A 361 -2.39 1.13 -17.82
C LYS A 361 -3.12 -0.13 -17.36
N ALA A 362 -2.69 -0.70 -16.23
CA ALA A 362 -3.35 -1.86 -15.66
C ALA A 362 -4.76 -1.53 -15.14
N VAL A 363 -4.96 -0.37 -14.50
CA VAL A 363 -6.29 0.12 -14.11
C VAL A 363 -7.17 0.37 -15.33
N LYS A 364 -6.60 0.95 -16.40
CA LYS A 364 -7.33 1.17 -17.65
C LYS A 364 -7.87 -0.13 -18.25
N LYS A 365 -7.15 -1.25 -18.16
CA LYS A 365 -7.68 -2.57 -18.58
C LYS A 365 -8.99 -2.93 -17.85
N ALA A 366 -9.13 -2.59 -16.55
CA ALA A 366 -10.37 -2.82 -15.82
C ALA A 366 -11.50 -1.87 -16.27
N VAL A 367 -11.17 -0.62 -16.60
CA VAL A 367 -12.15 0.34 -17.15
C VAL A 367 -12.61 -0.12 -18.55
N ASP A 368 -11.69 -0.54 -19.41
CA ASP A 368 -12.01 -1.08 -20.74
C ASP A 368 -12.85 -2.38 -20.64
N ALA A 369 -12.75 -3.12 -19.52
CA ALA A 369 -13.56 -4.28 -19.22
C ALA A 369 -14.89 -3.96 -18.48
N GLY A 370 -15.27 -2.68 -18.38
CA GLY A 370 -16.58 -2.24 -17.92
C GLY A 370 -16.63 -1.57 -16.54
N LEU A 371 -15.51 -1.31 -15.88
CA LEU A 371 -15.48 -0.52 -14.65
C LEU A 371 -15.67 0.97 -14.97
N ALA A 372 -16.54 1.66 -14.24
CA ALA A 372 -16.68 3.11 -14.39
C ALA A 372 -15.38 3.83 -13.96
N ASN A 373 -15.01 4.91 -14.67
CA ASN A 373 -13.80 5.70 -14.37
C ASN A 373 -13.82 6.27 -12.95
N GLU A 374 -14.99 6.69 -12.47
CA GLU A 374 -15.19 7.18 -11.10
C GLU A 374 -14.95 6.09 -10.05
N ASP A 375 -15.42 4.85 -10.30
CA ASP A 375 -15.17 3.73 -9.40
C ASP A 375 -13.70 3.31 -9.40
N ALA A 376 -13.03 3.40 -10.56
CA ALA A 376 -11.59 3.18 -10.65
C ALA A 376 -10.81 4.21 -9.82
N LEU A 377 -11.17 5.50 -9.91
CA LEU A 377 -10.55 6.54 -9.09
C LEU A 377 -10.82 6.31 -7.60
N ARG A 378 -12.05 5.98 -7.22
CA ARG A 378 -12.41 5.68 -5.82
C ARG A 378 -11.63 4.49 -5.26
N ALA A 379 -11.46 3.43 -6.06
CA ALA A 379 -10.70 2.24 -5.68
C ALA A 379 -9.19 2.53 -5.48
N MET A 380 -8.67 3.55 -6.16
CA MET A 380 -7.29 4.03 -6.02
C MET A 380 -7.12 5.13 -4.97
N THR A 381 -8.18 5.58 -4.31
CA THR A 381 -8.17 6.73 -3.40
C THR A 381 -8.99 6.45 -2.15
N ILE A 382 -10.25 6.94 -2.10
CA ILE A 382 -11.08 6.93 -0.88
C ILE A 382 -11.46 5.52 -0.42
N ASP A 383 -11.71 4.57 -1.33
CA ASP A 383 -12.08 3.21 -0.93
C ASP A 383 -10.86 2.44 -0.39
N ALA A 384 -9.66 2.68 -0.93
CA ALA A 384 -8.42 2.20 -0.32
C ALA A 384 -8.23 2.73 1.10
N ALA A 385 -8.46 4.04 1.31
CA ALA A 385 -8.37 4.66 2.63
C ALA A 385 -9.40 4.08 3.61
N ARG A 386 -10.66 3.89 3.18
CA ARG A 386 -11.75 3.31 3.99
C ARG A 386 -11.49 1.86 4.40
N ILE A 387 -10.91 1.05 3.51
CA ILE A 387 -10.57 -0.34 3.81
C ILE A 387 -9.61 -0.42 5.00
N TYR A 388 -8.71 0.53 5.13
CA TYR A 388 -7.72 0.58 6.21
C TYR A 388 -8.09 1.49 7.36
N GLY A 389 -9.20 2.25 7.27
CA GLY A 389 -9.67 3.15 8.32
C GLY A 389 -8.77 4.38 8.50
N VAL A 390 -8.32 4.95 7.39
CA VAL A 390 -7.51 6.19 7.33
C VAL A 390 -8.19 7.26 6.48
N ASP A 391 -9.46 7.07 6.17
CA ASP A 391 -10.27 7.96 5.33
C ASP A 391 -10.68 9.28 6.02
N ASP A 392 -10.49 9.38 7.31
CA ASP A 392 -10.56 10.63 8.06
C ASP A 392 -9.46 11.64 7.65
N ARG A 393 -8.33 11.14 7.13
CA ARG A 393 -7.16 11.94 6.77
C ARG A 393 -6.77 11.89 5.30
N LEU A 394 -7.10 10.80 4.59
CA LEU A 394 -6.62 10.49 3.24
C LEU A 394 -7.76 10.12 2.28
N GLY A 395 -7.45 10.09 0.98
CA GLY A 395 -8.27 9.46 -0.05
C GLY A 395 -9.31 10.36 -0.72
N SER A 396 -9.54 11.58 -0.23
CA SER A 396 -10.40 12.57 -0.89
C SER A 396 -9.90 13.98 -0.65
N LEU A 397 -10.35 14.92 -1.48
CA LEU A 397 -10.04 16.35 -1.32
C LEU A 397 -11.18 16.99 -0.51
N GLU A 398 -10.97 17.10 0.78
CA GLU A 398 -11.92 17.71 1.73
C GLU A 398 -11.17 18.59 2.74
N ASN A 399 -11.85 19.61 3.24
CA ASN A 399 -11.27 20.49 4.25
C ASN A 399 -10.81 19.70 5.49
N GLY A 400 -9.60 19.98 5.96
CA GLY A 400 -9.00 19.36 7.13
C GLY A 400 -8.25 18.05 6.84
N LYS A 401 -8.37 17.47 5.65
CA LYS A 401 -7.58 16.30 5.26
C LYS A 401 -6.16 16.67 4.83
N ILE A 402 -5.26 15.71 4.88
CA ILE A 402 -3.89 15.88 4.42
C ILE A 402 -3.91 16.23 2.93
N ALA A 403 -3.14 17.25 2.55
CA ALA A 403 -3.05 17.73 1.18
C ALA A 403 -2.23 16.76 0.32
N ASN A 404 -2.81 15.60 0.05
CA ASN A 404 -2.33 14.59 -0.86
C ASN A 404 -3.13 14.67 -2.14
N LEU A 405 -2.53 15.20 -3.20
CA LEU A 405 -3.20 15.39 -4.49
C LEU A 405 -2.19 15.33 -5.65
N PHE A 406 -2.68 15.02 -6.82
CA PHE A 406 -1.90 15.13 -8.04
C PHE A 406 -2.66 15.92 -9.10
N VAL A 407 -1.92 16.59 -9.97
CA VAL A 407 -2.44 17.49 -11.00
C VAL A 407 -1.99 17.00 -12.37
N THR A 408 -2.93 16.94 -13.30
CA THR A 408 -2.70 16.46 -14.66
C THR A 408 -3.18 17.47 -15.71
N ASP A 409 -2.73 17.31 -16.96
CA ASP A 409 -3.17 18.10 -18.10
C ASP A 409 -4.36 17.46 -18.87
N GLY A 410 -5.10 16.56 -18.24
CA GLY A 410 -6.27 15.88 -18.79
C GLY A 410 -6.82 14.82 -17.87
N ASP A 411 -7.71 13.96 -18.36
CA ASP A 411 -8.21 12.81 -17.60
C ASP A 411 -7.07 11.89 -17.16
N TRP A 412 -7.06 11.49 -15.89
CA TRP A 412 -5.96 10.76 -15.25
C TRP A 412 -5.66 9.39 -15.88
N LEU A 413 -6.65 8.75 -16.53
CA LEU A 413 -6.49 7.47 -17.22
C LEU A 413 -6.21 7.61 -18.73
N ALA A 414 -6.33 8.81 -19.30
CA ALA A 414 -6.04 9.00 -20.71
C ALA A 414 -4.55 8.78 -20.99
N GLU A 415 -4.24 8.08 -22.08
CA GLU A 415 -2.89 7.63 -22.42
C GLU A 415 -1.85 8.75 -22.54
N LYS A 416 -2.28 9.90 -23.07
CA LYS A 416 -1.40 11.06 -23.32
C LYS A 416 -1.31 12.01 -22.13
N THR A 417 -2.07 11.79 -21.08
CA THR A 417 -2.11 12.66 -19.91
C THR A 417 -0.84 12.55 -19.08
N ALA A 418 -0.23 13.69 -18.82
CA ALA A 418 0.94 13.81 -17.97
C ALA A 418 0.60 14.34 -16.58
N VAL A 419 1.25 13.78 -15.57
CA VAL A 419 1.26 14.36 -14.22
C VAL A 419 2.15 15.60 -14.23
N LYS A 420 1.61 16.75 -13.87
CA LYS A 420 2.33 18.04 -13.88
C LYS A 420 2.93 18.38 -12.53
N MET A 421 2.23 18.05 -11.45
CA MET A 421 2.71 18.23 -10.09
C MET A 421 2.00 17.27 -9.14
N VAL A 422 2.64 16.96 -8.04
CA VAL A 422 2.11 16.14 -6.97
C VAL A 422 2.34 16.86 -5.64
N PHE A 423 1.33 16.86 -4.79
CA PHE A 423 1.46 17.32 -3.42
C PHE A 423 1.35 16.11 -2.49
N VAL A 424 2.34 15.96 -1.63
CA VAL A 424 2.35 14.93 -0.59
C VAL A 424 2.58 15.61 0.73
N ASP A 425 1.63 15.48 1.64
CA ASP A 425 1.64 16.19 2.92
C ASP A 425 1.84 17.72 2.75
N GLY A 426 1.17 18.27 1.71
CA GLY A 426 1.26 19.66 1.31
C GLY A 426 2.58 20.11 0.68
N LYS A 427 3.57 19.23 0.59
CA LYS A 427 4.83 19.52 -0.10
C LYS A 427 4.67 19.28 -1.60
N LYS A 428 5.00 20.32 -2.40
CA LYS A 428 4.94 20.23 -3.87
C LYS A 428 6.14 19.48 -4.42
N PHE A 429 5.86 18.53 -5.32
CA PHE A 429 6.85 17.81 -6.13
C PHE A 429 6.52 18.01 -7.61
N GLU A 430 7.53 18.24 -8.42
CA GLU A 430 7.42 18.28 -9.87
C GLU A 430 7.95 16.96 -10.43
N PRO A 431 7.14 16.21 -11.21
CA PRO A 431 7.61 14.97 -11.79
C PRO A 431 8.81 15.22 -12.69
N THR A 432 9.89 14.52 -12.43
CA THR A 432 11.06 14.54 -13.32
C THR A 432 10.65 13.80 -14.61
N PRO A 433 10.78 14.43 -15.80
CA PRO A 433 10.59 13.70 -17.05
C PRO A 433 11.50 12.47 -17.02
N LEU A 434 10.97 11.30 -17.30
CA LEU A 434 11.77 10.09 -17.49
C LEU A 434 12.73 10.40 -18.63
N ALA A 435 13.93 10.87 -18.30
CA ALA A 435 15.04 10.88 -19.23
C ALA A 435 15.17 9.42 -19.69
N ALA A 436 15.13 9.21 -21.01
CA ALA A 436 15.35 7.91 -21.57
C ALA A 436 16.61 7.34 -20.93
N ILE A 437 16.47 6.35 -20.05
CA ILE A 437 17.56 5.60 -19.51
C ILE A 437 18.11 4.83 -20.69
N THR A 438 19.10 5.42 -21.36
CA THR A 438 19.90 4.72 -22.36
C THR A 438 20.61 3.62 -21.56
N PRO A 439 20.39 2.34 -21.85
CA PRO A 439 21.15 1.28 -21.19
C PRO A 439 22.62 1.54 -21.48
N GLY A 440 23.39 1.86 -20.43
CA GLY A 440 24.83 1.95 -20.55
C GLY A 440 25.35 0.64 -21.15
N ARG A 441 25.93 0.72 -22.32
CA ARG A 441 26.65 -0.38 -22.95
C ARG A 441 27.79 -0.75 -21.99
N PRO A 442 27.92 -1.99 -21.51
CA PRO A 442 29.11 -2.38 -20.76
C PRO A 442 30.29 -2.33 -21.72
N GLU A 443 31.35 -1.59 -21.33
CA GLU A 443 32.67 -1.67 -21.93
C GLU A 443 33.37 -2.97 -21.55
#